data_42f15ea70640f8ac6ed1abd8390d9044
#
_entry.id   42f15ea70640f8ac6ed1abd8390d9044
#
_cell.length_a   1.000
_cell.length_b   1.000
_cell.length_c   1.000
_cell.angle_alpha   90.00
_cell.angle_beta   90.00
_cell.angle_gamma   90.00
#
_symmetry.space_group_name_H-M   'P 1'
#
loop_
_entity.id
_entity.type
_entity.pdbx_description
1 polymer ?
#
loop_
_entity_poly.entity_id
_entity_poly.type
_entity_poly.pdbx_seq_one_letter_code
_entity_poly.pdbx_strand_id
1 'polypeptide(L)'
;NTLWVPGTDHAGIATQIVVERQLQEKGQSRHDLGRKNFVARVWDWKQQSGNTITTQMRRMGDTVDWSREYFTMDPKLSKTVTETFVQLYEQGLIYRGKRLVNWDPVLMCAVCDLEVESEEEDGSLWHIRYPFADGPQMVNGEMVEGLVVATTRPETMLGDVAAMVHPEDERYAHLIGKHVTLPL
;
A
#
# COMPACT_ATOMS: atom_id res chain seq x y z
N ASN A 1 -28.16 22.93 25.70
CA ASN A 1 -26.85 22.77 26.30
C ASN A 1 -26.01 21.89 25.34
N THR A 2 -24.82 22.35 24.99
CA THR A 2 -23.90 21.61 24.11
C THR A 2 -22.66 21.28 24.91
N LEU A 3 -22.18 20.03 24.77
CA LEU A 3 -20.92 19.56 25.33
C LEU A 3 -19.94 19.28 24.18
N TRP A 4 -18.80 19.93 24.22
CA TRP A 4 -17.70 19.64 23.32
C TRP A 4 -16.58 18.96 24.08
N VAL A 5 -16.27 17.71 23.72
CA VAL A 5 -15.18 16.93 24.27
C VAL A 5 -13.98 17.02 23.28
N PRO A 6 -12.85 17.62 23.68
CA PRO A 6 -11.70 17.78 22.79
C PRO A 6 -10.90 16.49 22.71
N GLY A 7 -10.25 16.30 21.56
CA GLY A 7 -9.28 15.23 21.36
C GLY A 7 -8.18 15.63 20.40
N THR A 8 -7.03 15.02 20.53
CA THR A 8 -5.89 15.21 19.63
C THR A 8 -5.57 13.95 18.89
N ASP A 9 -5.34 14.08 17.58
CA ASP A 9 -4.90 12.99 16.73
C ASP A 9 -3.38 12.76 16.86
N HIS A 10 -2.96 11.51 16.72
CA HIS A 10 -1.53 11.15 16.77
C HIS A 10 -0.76 11.52 15.49
N ALA A 11 -1.45 11.84 14.38
CA ALA A 11 -0.87 12.25 13.10
C ALA A 11 0.34 11.38 12.71
N GLY A 12 0.15 10.05 12.67
CA GLY A 12 1.23 9.06 12.69
C GLY A 12 2.35 9.32 11.69
N ILE A 13 2.03 9.47 10.39
CA ILE A 13 3.03 9.70 9.34
C ILE A 13 3.74 11.04 9.53
N ALA A 14 2.99 12.12 9.79
CA ALA A 14 3.56 13.46 9.98
C ALA A 14 4.48 13.52 11.19
N THR A 15 4.08 12.93 12.31
CA THR A 15 4.90 12.85 13.53
C THR A 15 6.18 12.05 13.28
N GLN A 16 6.08 10.93 12.56
CA GLN A 16 7.23 10.12 12.19
C GLN A 16 8.23 10.92 11.35
N ILE A 17 7.76 11.62 10.30
CA ILE A 17 8.60 12.45 9.43
C ILE A 17 9.35 13.53 10.22
N VAL A 18 8.69 14.19 11.18
CA VAL A 18 9.34 15.19 12.02
C VAL A 18 10.47 14.57 12.85
N VAL A 19 10.22 13.42 13.46
CA VAL A 19 11.24 12.73 14.26
C VAL A 19 12.39 12.21 13.40
N GLU A 20 12.10 11.67 12.21
CA GLU A 20 13.14 11.25 11.26
C GLU A 20 14.02 12.42 10.82
N ARG A 21 13.45 13.58 10.55
CA ARG A 21 14.22 14.79 10.22
C ARG A 21 15.17 15.19 11.36
N GLN A 22 14.68 15.16 12.60
CA GLN A 22 15.54 15.42 13.77
C GLN A 22 16.67 14.42 13.95
N LEU A 23 16.48 13.17 13.55
CA LEU A 23 17.53 12.16 13.55
C LEU A 23 18.53 12.40 12.43
N GLN A 24 18.07 12.74 11.23
CA GLN A 24 18.93 13.06 10.09
C GLN A 24 19.87 14.26 10.38
N GLU A 25 19.38 15.27 11.08
CA GLU A 25 20.22 16.40 11.56
C GLU A 25 21.37 15.94 12.46
N LYS A 26 21.22 14.78 13.09
CA LYS A 26 22.25 14.13 13.95
C LYS A 26 23.04 13.04 13.22
N GLY A 27 22.83 12.88 11.91
CA GLY A 27 23.44 11.83 11.10
C GLY A 27 22.96 10.42 11.41
N GLN A 28 21.75 10.27 11.95
CA GLN A 28 21.14 8.98 12.32
C GLN A 28 19.88 8.71 11.48
N SER A 29 19.58 7.44 11.22
CA SER A 29 18.34 6.99 10.62
C SER A 29 17.48 6.22 11.63
N ARG A 30 16.19 6.06 11.32
CA ARG A 30 15.30 5.20 12.13
C ARG A 30 15.77 3.74 12.14
N HIS A 31 16.43 3.31 11.07
CA HIS A 31 16.95 1.95 10.94
C HIS A 31 18.14 1.71 11.90
N ASP A 32 19.00 2.72 12.06
CA ASP A 32 20.13 2.64 13.00
C ASP A 32 19.66 2.52 14.46
N LEU A 33 18.57 3.22 14.81
CA LEU A 33 18.00 3.13 16.16
C LEU A 33 17.30 1.80 16.41
N GLY A 34 16.71 1.20 15.39
CA GLY A 34 15.79 0.09 15.51
C GLY A 34 14.40 0.50 16.05
N ARG A 35 13.39 -0.34 15.79
CA ARG A 35 11.98 -0.01 16.06
C ARG A 35 11.71 0.45 17.50
N LYS A 36 12.23 -0.26 18.48
CA LYS A 36 11.96 0.03 19.91
C LYS A 36 12.41 1.43 20.31
N ASN A 37 13.65 1.79 19.95
CA ASN A 37 14.22 3.08 20.31
C ASN A 37 13.61 4.22 19.49
N PHE A 38 13.29 3.95 18.22
CA PHE A 38 12.60 4.92 17.38
C PHE A 38 11.21 5.25 17.93
N VAL A 39 10.41 4.26 18.31
CA VAL A 39 9.09 4.46 18.94
C VAL A 39 9.23 5.24 20.25
N ALA A 40 10.22 4.94 21.10
CA ALA A 40 10.48 5.70 22.32
C ALA A 40 10.76 7.18 21.99
N ARG A 41 11.57 7.45 20.94
CA ARG A 41 11.87 8.81 20.50
C ARG A 41 10.63 9.56 19.99
N VAL A 42 9.72 8.86 19.31
CA VAL A 42 8.42 9.44 18.87
C VAL A 42 7.56 9.80 20.09
N TRP A 43 7.53 8.97 21.12
CA TRP A 43 6.82 9.29 22.37
C TRP A 43 7.42 10.49 23.10
N ASP A 44 8.74 10.62 23.13
CA ASP A 44 9.41 11.81 23.69
C ASP A 44 8.99 13.08 22.96
N TRP A 45 8.94 13.03 21.62
CA TRP A 45 8.46 14.14 20.81
C TRP A 45 6.99 14.48 21.10
N LYS A 46 6.14 13.46 21.23
CA LYS A 46 4.73 13.64 21.62
C LYS A 46 4.58 14.36 22.95
N GLN A 47 5.41 14.02 23.93
CA GLN A 47 5.40 14.69 25.25
C GLN A 47 5.81 16.16 25.14
N GLN A 48 6.78 16.48 24.30
CA GLN A 48 7.28 17.84 24.10
C GLN A 48 6.31 18.72 23.32
N SER A 49 5.71 18.19 22.25
CA SER A 49 4.94 18.96 21.28
C SER A 49 3.41 18.75 21.38
N GLY A 50 2.97 17.62 21.90
CA GLY A 50 1.58 17.17 21.79
C GLY A 50 0.55 18.08 22.49
N ASN A 51 0.93 18.81 23.52
CA ASN A 51 0.04 19.69 24.25
C ASN A 51 0.08 21.15 23.75
N THR A 52 0.84 21.44 22.70
CA THR A 52 0.96 22.80 22.17
C THR A 52 -0.37 23.30 21.64
N ILE A 53 -1.06 22.50 20.82
CA ILE A 53 -2.36 22.86 20.24
C ILE A 53 -3.42 23.13 21.30
N THR A 54 -3.56 22.27 22.30
CA THR A 54 -4.56 22.43 23.37
C THR A 54 -4.24 23.62 24.28
N THR A 55 -2.95 23.92 24.48
CA THR A 55 -2.52 25.13 25.17
C THR A 55 -2.88 26.40 24.38
N GLN A 56 -2.70 26.37 23.05
CA GLN A 56 -3.09 27.47 22.18
C GLN A 56 -4.60 27.70 22.18
N MET A 57 -5.39 26.62 22.06
CA MET A 57 -6.85 26.69 22.12
C MET A 57 -7.36 27.29 23.45
N ARG A 58 -6.80 26.88 24.57
CA ARG A 58 -7.11 27.47 25.89
C ARG A 58 -6.82 28.98 25.94
N ARG A 59 -5.70 29.39 25.33
CA ARG A 59 -5.34 30.82 25.26
C ARG A 59 -6.24 31.63 24.33
N MET A 60 -6.80 30.98 23.28
CA MET A 60 -7.80 31.59 22.40
C MET A 60 -9.19 31.68 23.04
N GLY A 61 -9.40 31.04 24.18
CA GLY A 61 -10.65 31.08 24.90
C GLY A 61 -11.66 30.00 24.45
N ASP A 62 -11.20 28.93 23.81
CA ASP A 62 -12.11 27.86 23.42
C ASP A 62 -12.73 27.19 24.64
N THR A 63 -14.09 27.15 24.66
CA THR A 63 -14.86 26.61 25.75
C THR A 63 -15.26 25.17 25.49
N VAL A 64 -14.43 24.25 25.95
CA VAL A 64 -14.63 22.80 25.79
C VAL A 64 -14.42 22.10 27.12
N ASP A 65 -14.86 20.84 27.24
CA ASP A 65 -14.65 20.04 28.44
C ASP A 65 -13.21 19.47 28.51
N TRP A 66 -12.30 20.30 28.97
CA TRP A 66 -10.89 19.94 29.11
C TRP A 66 -10.63 18.79 30.10
N SER A 67 -11.59 18.48 30.97
CA SER A 67 -11.45 17.36 31.91
C SER A 67 -11.60 16.01 31.23
N ARG A 68 -12.15 15.98 30.00
CA ARG A 68 -12.35 14.80 29.17
C ARG A 68 -11.48 14.80 27.93
N GLU A 69 -10.45 15.65 27.90
CA GLU A 69 -9.46 15.65 26.82
C GLU A 69 -8.87 14.25 26.64
N TYR A 70 -8.75 13.80 25.39
CA TYR A 70 -8.17 12.49 25.06
C TYR A 70 -7.19 12.58 23.89
N PHE A 71 -6.35 11.57 23.79
CA PHE A 71 -5.43 11.37 22.69
C PHE A 71 -5.75 10.05 21.97
N THR A 72 -5.70 10.04 20.65
CA THR A 72 -6.15 8.87 19.83
C THR A 72 -5.39 7.56 20.12
N MET A 73 -4.18 7.63 20.69
CA MET A 73 -3.40 6.44 21.10
C MET A 73 -3.45 6.18 22.61
N ASP A 74 -4.37 6.80 23.36
CA ASP A 74 -4.57 6.46 24.77
C ASP A 74 -4.94 4.98 24.95
N PRO A 75 -4.54 4.35 26.05
CA PRO A 75 -4.77 2.90 26.28
C PRO A 75 -6.23 2.49 26.13
N LYS A 76 -7.16 3.34 26.59
CA LYS A 76 -8.60 3.08 26.46
C LYS A 76 -9.05 3.04 24.99
N LEU A 77 -8.62 4.01 24.17
CA LEU A 77 -8.95 4.05 22.75
C LEU A 77 -8.26 2.94 21.98
N SER A 78 -7.00 2.65 22.29
CA SER A 78 -6.27 1.51 21.69
C SER A 78 -6.99 0.18 21.92
N LYS A 79 -7.54 -0.02 23.13
CA LYS A 79 -8.38 -1.20 23.43
C LYS A 79 -9.62 -1.23 22.56
N THR A 80 -10.37 -0.10 22.47
CA THR A 80 -11.59 -0.01 21.67
C THR A 80 -11.30 -0.29 20.19
N VAL A 81 -10.21 0.25 19.63
CA VAL A 81 -9.80 0.00 18.24
C VAL A 81 -9.55 -1.49 18.03
N THR A 82 -8.82 -2.14 18.91
CA THR A 82 -8.54 -3.57 18.82
C THR A 82 -9.82 -4.41 18.91
N GLU A 83 -10.71 -4.11 19.85
CA GLU A 83 -11.98 -4.80 20.01
C GLU A 83 -12.89 -4.63 18.79
N THR A 84 -12.95 -3.42 18.23
CA THR A 84 -13.70 -3.15 16.99
C THR A 84 -13.15 -3.92 15.81
N PHE A 85 -11.82 -3.97 15.64
CA PHE A 85 -11.18 -4.75 14.59
C PHE A 85 -11.53 -6.25 14.70
N VAL A 86 -11.47 -6.81 15.89
CA VAL A 86 -11.83 -8.22 16.14
C VAL A 86 -13.29 -8.47 15.80
N GLN A 87 -14.21 -7.60 16.25
CA GLN A 87 -15.63 -7.72 15.93
C GLN A 87 -15.92 -7.70 14.43
N LEU A 88 -15.26 -6.78 13.69
CA LEU A 88 -15.42 -6.70 12.23
C LEU A 88 -14.90 -7.95 11.53
N TYR A 89 -13.82 -8.54 12.02
CA TYR A 89 -13.29 -9.81 11.52
C TYR A 89 -14.25 -10.98 11.80
N GLU A 90 -14.78 -11.10 13.01
CA GLU A 90 -15.75 -12.14 13.40
C GLU A 90 -17.06 -12.04 12.62
N GLN A 91 -17.48 -10.82 12.24
CA GLN A 91 -18.63 -10.58 11.37
C GLN A 91 -18.35 -10.84 9.88
N GLY A 92 -17.12 -11.16 9.50
CA GLY A 92 -16.73 -11.40 8.11
C GLY A 92 -16.66 -10.13 7.25
N LEU A 93 -16.70 -8.93 7.87
CA LEU A 93 -16.64 -7.65 7.15
C LEU A 93 -15.23 -7.28 6.72
N ILE A 94 -14.23 -7.79 7.40
CA ILE A 94 -12.81 -7.67 7.03
C ILE A 94 -12.18 -9.05 6.94
N TYR A 95 -11.19 -9.19 6.06
CA TYR A 95 -10.45 -10.43 5.87
C TYR A 95 -8.99 -10.14 5.49
N ARG A 96 -8.11 -11.12 5.70
CA ARG A 96 -6.72 -11.06 5.25
C ARG A 96 -6.62 -11.61 3.83
N GLY A 97 -6.11 -10.80 2.91
CA GLY A 97 -5.92 -11.19 1.51
C GLY A 97 -4.72 -10.50 0.89
N LYS A 98 -4.28 -11.02 -0.27
CA LYS A 98 -3.29 -10.36 -1.11
C LYS A 98 -4.01 -9.39 -2.05
N ARG A 99 -3.51 -8.17 -2.14
CA ARG A 99 -4.01 -7.15 -3.05
C ARG A 99 -2.85 -6.45 -3.75
N LEU A 100 -3.12 -5.94 -4.95
CA LEU A 100 -2.20 -5.01 -5.60
C LEU A 100 -2.22 -3.69 -4.83
N VAL A 101 -1.05 -3.15 -4.58
CA VAL A 101 -0.87 -1.85 -3.90
C VAL A 101 0.13 -1.02 -4.68
N ASN A 102 -0.03 0.32 -4.62
CA ASN A 102 1.01 1.22 -5.07
C ASN A 102 2.15 1.19 -4.06
N TRP A 103 3.38 1.05 -4.54
CA TRP A 103 4.57 0.92 -3.71
C TRP A 103 5.60 1.96 -4.09
N ASP A 104 6.05 2.75 -3.12
CA ASP A 104 7.16 3.68 -3.31
C ASP A 104 8.47 2.98 -2.94
N PRO A 105 9.40 2.76 -3.91
CA PRO A 105 10.65 2.07 -3.66
C PRO A 105 11.68 2.91 -2.88
N VAL A 106 11.52 4.23 -2.81
CA VAL A 106 12.41 5.12 -2.05
C VAL A 106 12.00 5.13 -0.58
N LEU A 107 10.71 5.33 -0.32
CA LEU A 107 10.15 5.28 1.03
C LEU A 107 10.01 3.85 1.56
N MET A 108 10.04 2.86 0.67
CA MET A 108 9.82 1.43 0.97
C MET A 108 8.51 1.20 1.73
N CYS A 109 7.44 1.80 1.25
CA CYS A 109 6.11 1.65 1.82
C CYS A 109 5.01 1.67 0.74
N ALA A 110 3.85 1.12 1.10
CA ALA A 110 2.65 1.29 0.29
C ALA A 110 2.12 2.72 0.42
N VAL A 111 1.64 3.27 -0.68
CA VAL A 111 0.99 4.59 -0.76
C VAL A 111 -0.45 4.43 -1.20
N CYS A 112 -1.33 5.34 -0.82
CA CYS A 112 -2.73 5.29 -1.24
C CYS A 112 -2.89 5.82 -2.67
N ASP A 113 -4.00 5.46 -3.32
CA ASP A 113 -4.25 5.85 -4.71
C ASP A 113 -4.33 7.38 -4.90
N LEU A 114 -4.70 8.12 -3.85
CA LEU A 114 -4.76 9.58 -3.88
C LEU A 114 -3.37 10.26 -3.87
N GLU A 115 -2.34 9.52 -3.48
CA GLU A 115 -0.95 10.00 -3.46
C GLU A 115 -0.20 9.67 -4.76
N VAL A 116 -0.84 8.96 -5.69
CA VAL A 116 -0.26 8.56 -6.97
C VAL A 116 -0.74 9.51 -8.05
N GLU A 117 0.21 10.23 -8.64
CA GLU A 117 -0.04 11.07 -9.81
C GLU A 117 0.26 10.27 -11.07
N SER A 118 -0.68 10.31 -12.04
CA SER A 118 -0.50 9.65 -13.33
C SER A 118 0.09 10.64 -14.32
N GLU A 119 1.24 10.29 -14.88
CA GLU A 119 1.92 11.07 -15.90
C GLU A 119 1.93 10.32 -17.23
N GLU A 120 1.86 11.06 -18.35
CA GLU A 120 2.02 10.48 -19.69
C GLU A 120 3.50 10.32 -20.01
N GLU A 121 3.89 9.12 -20.38
CA GLU A 121 5.25 8.78 -20.79
C GLU A 121 5.27 8.26 -22.25
N ASP A 122 6.32 8.57 -22.97
CA ASP A 122 6.60 7.94 -24.26
C ASP A 122 7.09 6.50 -24.03
N GLY A 123 6.14 5.56 -24.07
CA GLY A 123 6.38 4.14 -23.84
C GLY A 123 6.47 3.33 -25.12
N SER A 124 6.86 2.06 -24.97
CA SER A 124 6.89 1.07 -26.04
C SER A 124 5.98 -0.10 -25.71
N LEU A 125 5.34 -0.65 -26.73
CA LEU A 125 4.59 -1.90 -26.62
C LEU A 125 5.45 -3.05 -27.18
N TRP A 126 5.86 -3.95 -26.31
CA TRP A 126 6.73 -5.07 -26.64
C TRP A 126 5.90 -6.28 -27.01
N HIS A 127 6.15 -6.85 -28.20
CA HIS A 127 5.49 -8.05 -28.68
C HIS A 127 6.42 -9.25 -28.44
N ILE A 128 6.04 -10.13 -27.53
CA ILE A 128 6.83 -11.28 -27.11
C ILE A 128 6.14 -12.54 -27.60
N ARG A 129 6.85 -13.42 -28.32
CA ARG A 129 6.34 -14.71 -28.78
C ARG A 129 6.66 -15.78 -27.75
N TYR A 130 5.63 -16.49 -27.29
CA TYR A 130 5.69 -17.67 -26.45
C TYR A 130 5.57 -18.91 -27.33
N PRO A 131 6.66 -19.62 -27.67
CA PRO A 131 6.59 -20.79 -28.53
C PRO A 131 5.71 -21.89 -27.93
N PHE A 132 4.95 -22.59 -28.74
CA PHE A 132 4.24 -23.78 -28.29
C PHE A 132 5.24 -24.89 -27.97
N ALA A 133 5.07 -25.55 -26.82
CA ALA A 133 5.95 -26.63 -26.38
C ALA A 133 5.87 -27.86 -27.30
N ASP A 134 4.70 -28.09 -27.88
CA ASP A 134 4.38 -29.24 -28.76
C ASP A 134 4.62 -28.92 -30.26
N GLY A 135 5.30 -27.82 -30.56
CA GLY A 135 5.51 -27.35 -31.93
C GLY A 135 4.37 -26.52 -32.47
N PRO A 136 4.48 -26.05 -33.75
CA PRO A 136 3.53 -25.17 -34.38
C PRO A 136 2.07 -25.66 -34.30
N GLN A 137 1.14 -24.75 -34.06
CA GLN A 137 -0.29 -25.04 -33.93
C GLN A 137 -1.11 -24.27 -34.96
N MET A 138 -2.24 -24.81 -35.35
CA MET A 138 -3.18 -24.12 -36.25
C MET A 138 -3.93 -23.02 -35.49
N VAL A 139 -3.84 -21.78 -35.95
CA VAL A 139 -4.58 -20.63 -35.39
C VAL A 139 -5.17 -19.86 -36.56
N ASN A 140 -6.48 -19.70 -36.58
CA ASN A 140 -7.22 -18.96 -37.62
C ASN A 140 -6.90 -19.43 -39.06
N GLY A 141 -6.66 -20.74 -39.24
CA GLY A 141 -6.36 -21.32 -40.58
C GLY A 141 -4.88 -21.25 -40.98
N GLU A 142 -3.99 -20.74 -40.14
CA GLU A 142 -2.56 -20.64 -40.37
C GLU A 142 -1.78 -21.41 -39.31
N MET A 143 -0.63 -22.00 -39.70
CA MET A 143 0.31 -22.63 -38.77
C MET A 143 1.17 -21.55 -38.11
N VAL A 144 1.08 -21.41 -36.78
CA VAL A 144 1.85 -20.46 -35.99
C VAL A 144 2.75 -21.16 -34.99
N GLU A 145 3.92 -20.63 -34.75
CA GLU A 145 4.95 -21.22 -33.89
C GLU A 145 4.68 -20.96 -32.38
N GLY A 146 3.84 -19.98 -32.06
CA GLY A 146 3.59 -19.61 -30.66
C GLY A 146 2.52 -18.52 -30.56
N LEU A 147 2.16 -18.19 -29.32
CA LEU A 147 1.29 -17.07 -29.00
C LEU A 147 2.10 -15.77 -28.87
N VAL A 148 1.59 -14.68 -29.40
CA VAL A 148 2.22 -13.36 -29.24
C VAL A 148 1.45 -12.59 -28.18
N VAL A 149 2.15 -12.15 -27.16
CA VAL A 149 1.65 -11.32 -26.07
C VAL A 149 2.27 -9.95 -26.19
N ALA A 150 1.47 -8.91 -26.01
CA ALA A 150 1.93 -7.52 -26.00
C ALA A 150 1.95 -6.97 -24.57
N THR A 151 3.03 -6.33 -24.20
CA THR A 151 3.20 -5.72 -22.87
C THR A 151 3.99 -4.41 -22.96
N THR A 152 3.66 -3.47 -22.09
CA THR A 152 4.47 -2.25 -21.87
C THR A 152 5.61 -2.49 -20.86
N ARG A 153 5.59 -3.63 -20.15
CA ARG A 153 6.53 -3.97 -19.07
C ARG A 153 7.14 -5.35 -19.31
N PRO A 154 8.12 -5.48 -20.21
CA PRO A 154 8.70 -6.78 -20.61
C PRO A 154 9.37 -7.53 -19.45
N GLU A 155 9.81 -6.82 -18.39
CA GLU A 155 10.40 -7.42 -17.19
C GLU A 155 9.43 -8.31 -16.42
N THR A 156 8.12 -8.13 -16.60
CA THR A 156 7.11 -8.99 -15.95
C THR A 156 7.10 -10.41 -16.49
N MET A 157 7.65 -10.64 -17.68
CA MET A 157 7.77 -11.96 -18.30
C MET A 157 8.44 -12.99 -17.38
N LEU A 158 9.39 -12.57 -16.54
CA LEU A 158 10.09 -13.45 -15.58
C LEU A 158 9.16 -14.09 -14.55
N GLY A 159 7.99 -13.53 -14.34
CA GLY A 159 6.96 -14.02 -13.42
C GLY A 159 5.79 -14.73 -14.11
N ASP A 160 5.80 -14.86 -15.43
CA ASP A 160 4.71 -15.44 -16.18
C ASP A 160 4.62 -16.96 -15.95
N VAL A 161 3.42 -17.43 -15.61
CA VAL A 161 3.14 -18.85 -15.36
C VAL A 161 2.09 -19.43 -16.32
N ALA A 162 1.37 -18.57 -17.04
CA ALA A 162 0.35 -18.95 -18.00
C ALA A 162 0.06 -17.83 -19.00
N ALA A 163 -0.32 -18.20 -20.23
CA ALA A 163 -0.96 -17.31 -21.18
C ALA A 163 -2.48 -17.54 -21.15
N MET A 164 -3.25 -16.46 -21.05
CA MET A 164 -4.71 -16.53 -20.94
C MET A 164 -5.35 -16.11 -22.27
N VAL A 165 -6.34 -16.88 -22.68
CA VAL A 165 -7.17 -16.59 -23.86
C VAL A 165 -8.65 -16.54 -23.45
N HIS A 166 -9.47 -15.84 -24.21
CA HIS A 166 -10.91 -15.84 -23.93
C HIS A 166 -11.49 -17.21 -24.27
N PRO A 167 -12.31 -17.86 -23.40
CA PRO A 167 -12.80 -19.22 -23.60
C PRO A 167 -13.71 -19.37 -24.82
N GLU A 168 -14.40 -18.30 -25.25
CA GLU A 168 -15.27 -18.28 -26.42
C GLU A 168 -14.55 -17.82 -27.71
N ASP A 169 -13.24 -17.57 -27.64
CA ASP A 169 -12.45 -17.22 -28.81
C ASP A 169 -12.11 -18.49 -29.60
N GLU A 170 -12.87 -18.74 -30.68
CA GLU A 170 -12.73 -19.94 -31.51
C GLU A 170 -11.29 -20.11 -32.06
N ARG A 171 -10.52 -19.03 -32.20
CA ARG A 171 -9.14 -19.09 -32.68
C ARG A 171 -8.24 -19.86 -31.73
N TYR A 172 -8.51 -19.80 -30.42
CA TYR A 172 -7.63 -20.33 -29.38
C TYR A 172 -8.30 -21.37 -28.48
N ALA A 173 -9.61 -21.58 -28.58
CA ALA A 173 -10.35 -22.51 -27.72
C ALA A 173 -9.73 -23.93 -27.71
N HIS A 174 -9.24 -24.41 -28.84
CA HIS A 174 -8.61 -25.74 -28.98
C HIS A 174 -7.20 -25.80 -28.40
N LEU A 175 -6.61 -24.65 -28.00
CA LEU A 175 -5.29 -24.55 -27.37
C LEU A 175 -5.36 -24.52 -25.85
N ILE A 176 -6.54 -24.41 -25.27
CA ILE A 176 -6.73 -24.42 -23.82
C ILE A 176 -6.18 -25.71 -23.23
N GLY A 177 -5.32 -25.61 -22.22
CA GLY A 177 -4.65 -26.74 -21.60
C GLY A 177 -3.32 -27.17 -22.27
N LYS A 178 -2.94 -26.56 -23.38
CA LYS A 178 -1.60 -26.76 -23.98
C LYS A 178 -0.55 -25.90 -23.29
N HIS A 179 0.71 -26.20 -23.55
CA HIS A 179 1.84 -25.52 -22.93
C HIS A 179 2.56 -24.61 -23.94
N VAL A 180 3.02 -23.50 -23.44
CA VAL A 180 3.94 -22.59 -24.13
C VAL A 180 5.25 -22.50 -23.35
N THR A 181 6.35 -22.21 -24.04
CA THR A 181 7.67 -22.06 -23.43
C THR A 181 7.92 -20.59 -23.13
N LEU A 182 8.39 -20.27 -21.93
CA LEU A 182 8.82 -18.93 -21.57
C LEU A 182 10.05 -18.56 -22.43
N PRO A 183 9.99 -17.47 -23.20
CA PRO A 183 11.12 -17.08 -24.07
C PRO A 183 12.20 -16.37 -23.27
N LEU A 184 13.20 -17.11 -22.80
CA LEU A 184 14.40 -16.63 -22.10
C LEU A 184 15.66 -17.00 -22.88
#